data_36910ce188c0eeeb07cfa566d5fc9135
#
_entry.id   36910ce188c0eeeb07cfa566d5fc9135
#
_cell.length_a   1.000
_cell.length_b   1.000
_cell.length_c   1.000
_cell.angle_alpha   90.00
_cell.angle_beta   90.00
_cell.angle_gamma   90.00
#
_symmetry.space_group_name_H-M   'P 1'
#
loop_
_entity.id
_entity.type
_entity.pdbx_description
1 polymer ?
#
loop_
_entity_poly.entity_id
_entity_poly.type
_entity_poly.pdbx_seq_one_letter_code
_entity_poly.pdbx_strand_id
1 'polypeptide(L)'
;MSLVDSEIIVGIDFTQNKRLNQLLSDSAYFPLVLYPADDAFTAQSPLLKEALESASGGEKRKLLVIVVDATWFFAKKMLRLSPNVRNLPKLSFQQLYTSEFTFKRQPAEGCVSTIESCYHLIREMQSADIVPAQIDPEPLMAVFRRMVDFQLEAEQKRIAMGIPGRHSYDAERDVNRKKRQRRQRVENPASSKS
;
A
#
# COMPACT_ATOMS: atom_id res chain seq x y z
N MET A 1 12.30 -0.38 -15.93
CA MET A 1 12.56 1.00 -15.49
C MET A 1 12.24 1.03 -14.00
N SER A 2 13.24 1.16 -13.14
CA SER A 2 13.04 1.28 -11.70
C SER A 2 12.69 2.74 -11.37
N LEU A 3 11.89 2.96 -10.33
CA LEU A 3 11.72 4.30 -9.78
C LEU A 3 13.10 4.79 -9.32
N VAL A 4 13.48 5.97 -9.77
CA VAL A 4 14.73 6.63 -9.33
C VAL A 4 14.62 6.84 -7.82
N ASP A 5 15.70 6.62 -7.08
CA ASP A 5 15.75 6.74 -5.62
C ASP A 5 14.81 5.76 -4.86
N SER A 6 14.58 4.58 -5.40
CA SER A 6 13.86 3.50 -4.72
C SER A 6 14.77 2.33 -4.37
N GLU A 7 14.52 1.69 -3.22
CA GLU A 7 15.28 0.55 -2.73
C GLU A 7 14.32 -0.53 -2.20
N ILE A 8 14.63 -1.79 -2.47
CA ILE A 8 13.86 -2.92 -1.95
C ILE A 8 14.65 -3.57 -0.82
N ILE A 9 14.07 -3.58 0.38
CA ILE A 9 14.62 -4.24 1.55
C ILE A 9 13.80 -5.49 1.85
N VAL A 10 14.41 -6.66 1.72
CA VAL A 10 13.73 -7.96 1.90
C VAL A 10 13.78 -8.39 3.36
N GLY A 11 12.60 -8.76 3.93
CA GLY A 11 12.51 -9.21 5.32
C GLY A 11 11.08 -9.33 5.82
N ILE A 12 10.93 -9.69 7.09
CA ILE A 12 9.64 -9.71 7.80
C ILE A 12 9.71 -8.84 9.06
N ASP A 13 10.86 -8.84 9.74
CA ASP A 13 11.19 -7.98 10.88
C ASP A 13 12.34 -7.07 10.48
N PHE A 14 12.09 -5.78 10.51
CA PHE A 14 13.06 -4.75 10.10
C PHE A 14 13.67 -4.00 11.29
N THR A 15 13.37 -4.40 12.53
CA THR A 15 13.85 -3.72 13.75
C THR A 15 15.36 -3.54 13.76
N GLN A 16 16.11 -4.57 13.34
CA GLN A 16 17.57 -4.56 13.32
C GLN A 16 18.16 -4.34 11.91
N ASN A 17 17.35 -3.94 10.94
CA ASN A 17 17.86 -3.70 9.59
C ASN A 17 18.70 -2.43 9.56
N LYS A 18 20.01 -2.58 9.39
CA LYS A 18 21.00 -1.48 9.43
C LYS A 18 20.72 -0.41 8.39
N ARG A 19 20.42 -0.83 7.14
CA ARG A 19 20.17 0.11 6.04
C ARG A 19 18.93 0.93 6.26
N LEU A 20 17.82 0.28 6.66
CA LEU A 20 16.58 0.97 6.97
C LEU A 20 16.78 1.94 8.15
N ASN A 21 17.37 1.48 9.25
CA ASN A 21 17.59 2.32 10.42
C ASN A 21 18.50 3.52 10.11
N GLN A 22 19.50 3.36 9.23
CA GLN A 22 20.31 4.47 8.74
C GLN A 22 19.43 5.52 8.01
N LEU A 23 18.56 5.09 7.10
CA LEU A 23 17.63 5.98 6.38
C LEU A 23 16.65 6.66 7.32
N LEU A 24 16.11 5.94 8.31
CA LEU A 24 15.15 6.48 9.26
C LEU A 24 15.77 7.50 10.24
N SER A 25 17.07 7.40 10.52
CA SER A 25 17.81 8.31 11.41
C SER A 25 18.47 9.49 10.69
N ASP A 26 18.48 9.49 9.37
CA ASP A 26 19.09 10.56 8.57
C ASP A 26 18.17 11.79 8.56
N SER A 27 18.68 12.92 9.09
CA SER A 27 17.94 14.18 9.19
C SER A 27 17.57 14.81 7.85
N ALA A 28 18.21 14.37 6.77
CA ALA A 28 17.86 14.80 5.40
C ALA A 28 16.51 14.27 4.92
N TYR A 29 15.98 13.26 5.61
CA TYR A 29 14.69 12.65 5.26
C TYR A 29 13.60 12.94 6.28
N PHE A 30 12.36 12.97 5.79
CA PHE A 30 11.15 12.90 6.61
C PHE A 30 10.47 11.54 6.34
N PRO A 31 10.67 10.54 7.23
CA PRO A 31 10.18 9.20 7.00
C PRO A 31 8.70 9.06 7.37
N LEU A 32 7.91 8.47 6.46
CA LEU A 32 6.50 8.10 6.64
C LEU A 32 6.31 6.64 6.23
N VAL A 33 5.32 5.97 6.81
CA VAL A 33 4.86 4.67 6.31
C VAL A 33 3.51 4.85 5.61
N LEU A 34 3.39 4.36 4.37
CA LEU A 34 2.13 4.35 3.64
C LEU A 34 1.18 3.33 4.28
N TYR A 35 0.25 3.81 5.09
CA TYR A 35 -0.71 2.99 5.81
C TYR A 35 -1.92 3.82 6.25
N PRO A 36 -3.16 3.33 6.06
CA PRO A 36 -4.36 4.08 6.45
C PRO A 36 -4.44 4.24 7.98
N ALA A 37 -4.64 5.48 8.43
CA ALA A 37 -4.89 5.84 9.82
C ALA A 37 -5.66 7.16 9.89
N ASP A 38 -6.41 7.38 10.97
CA ASP A 38 -7.24 8.58 11.13
C ASP A 38 -6.39 9.85 11.28
N ASP A 39 -5.18 9.73 11.82
CA ASP A 39 -4.19 10.79 12.00
C ASP A 39 -3.13 10.85 10.90
N ALA A 40 -3.34 10.14 9.79
CA ALA A 40 -2.39 10.09 8.70
C ALA A 40 -2.28 11.42 7.96
N PHE A 41 -1.07 11.76 7.56
CA PHE A 41 -0.86 12.79 6.55
C PHE A 41 -1.47 12.36 5.22
N THR A 42 -1.89 13.34 4.43
CA THR A 42 -2.17 13.17 3.00
C THR A 42 -1.22 14.07 2.21
N ALA A 43 -1.10 13.86 0.91
CA ALA A 43 -0.27 14.70 0.05
C ALA A 43 -0.62 16.20 0.16
N GLN A 44 -1.89 16.51 0.42
CA GLN A 44 -2.39 17.89 0.53
C GLN A 44 -2.29 18.46 1.96
N SER A 45 -1.84 17.67 2.95
CA SER A 45 -1.75 18.14 4.35
C SER A 45 -0.79 19.32 4.49
N PRO A 46 -1.23 20.49 5.00
CA PRO A 46 -0.33 21.60 5.25
C PRO A 46 0.82 21.23 6.19
N LEU A 47 0.53 20.41 7.21
CA LEU A 47 1.52 19.91 8.17
C LEU A 47 2.62 19.06 7.49
N LEU A 48 2.30 18.34 6.41
CA LEU A 48 3.32 17.61 5.65
C LEU A 48 4.27 18.58 4.96
N LYS A 49 3.76 19.62 4.32
CA LYS A 49 4.57 20.66 3.68
C LYS A 49 5.47 21.37 4.70
N GLU A 50 4.92 21.75 5.82
CA GLU A 50 5.67 22.36 6.93
C GLU A 50 6.78 21.43 7.45
N ALA A 51 6.49 20.15 7.66
CA ALA A 51 7.46 19.17 8.11
C ALA A 51 8.62 18.96 7.10
N LEU A 52 8.36 19.07 5.80
CA LEU A 52 9.38 19.00 4.76
C LEU A 52 10.22 20.27 4.69
N GLU A 53 9.66 21.42 5.05
CA GLU A 53 10.35 22.72 5.05
C GLU A 53 11.14 22.98 6.34
N SER A 54 10.82 22.28 7.44
CA SER A 54 11.40 22.49 8.78
C SER A 54 12.78 21.84 8.98
N ALA A 55 13.65 21.82 7.98
CA ALA A 55 15.00 21.29 8.14
C ALA A 55 15.92 22.26 8.89
N SER A 56 16.76 21.73 9.78
CA SER A 56 17.87 22.47 10.38
C SER A 56 18.89 22.82 9.28
N GLY A 57 19.07 24.10 9.00
CA GLY A 57 20.08 24.58 8.03
C GLY A 57 19.53 25.13 6.71
N GLY A 58 18.19 25.26 6.55
CA GLY A 58 17.58 25.92 5.38
C GLY A 58 17.42 25.02 4.14
N GLU A 59 17.82 23.76 4.20
CA GLU A 59 17.54 22.79 3.16
C GLU A 59 16.21 22.06 3.44
N LYS A 60 15.41 21.80 2.40
CA LYS A 60 14.17 21.03 2.52
C LYS A 60 14.48 19.56 2.77
N ARG A 61 13.74 18.92 3.67
CA ARG A 61 13.81 17.47 3.85
C ARG A 61 13.24 16.76 2.63
N LYS A 62 13.85 15.64 2.28
CA LYS A 62 13.30 14.73 1.28
C LYS A 62 12.26 13.82 1.93
N LEU A 63 11.14 13.64 1.28
CA LEU A 63 10.14 12.66 1.71
C LEU A 63 10.67 11.25 1.52
N LEU A 64 10.67 10.44 2.59
CA LEU A 64 11.00 9.01 2.55
C LEU A 64 9.74 8.20 2.85
N VAL A 65 9.16 7.55 1.85
CA VAL A 65 7.96 6.73 2.05
C VAL A 65 8.32 5.26 2.11
N ILE A 66 7.96 4.62 3.21
CA ILE A 66 8.06 3.17 3.39
C ILE A 66 6.77 2.54 2.91
N VAL A 67 6.85 1.70 1.87
CA VAL A 67 5.73 0.93 1.33
C VAL A 67 5.93 -0.53 1.68
N VAL A 68 4.98 -1.14 2.38
CA VAL A 68 5.05 -2.54 2.80
C VAL A 68 4.46 -3.42 1.69
N ASP A 69 5.33 -4.13 0.96
CA ASP A 69 4.92 -5.03 -0.11
C ASP A 69 4.60 -6.42 0.42
N ALA A 70 3.34 -6.68 0.70
CA ALA A 70 2.85 -7.95 1.21
C ALA A 70 1.32 -8.06 1.06
N THR A 71 0.77 -9.26 1.29
CA THR A 71 -0.67 -9.37 1.52
C THR A 71 -1.06 -8.62 2.81
N TRP A 72 -2.28 -8.12 2.91
CA TRP A 72 -2.76 -7.36 4.07
C TRP A 72 -2.52 -8.07 5.42
N PHE A 73 -2.67 -9.39 5.45
CA PHE A 73 -2.38 -10.19 6.63
C PHE A 73 -0.88 -10.12 7.00
N PHE A 74 0.00 -10.28 6.02
CA PHE A 74 1.44 -10.21 6.24
C PHE A 74 1.93 -8.80 6.50
N ALA A 75 1.39 -7.77 5.85
CA ALA A 75 1.72 -6.37 6.10
C ALA A 75 1.47 -6.01 7.58
N LYS A 76 0.31 -6.38 8.14
CA LYS A 76 0.02 -6.21 9.57
C LYS A 76 1.03 -6.92 10.47
N LYS A 77 1.44 -8.15 10.09
CA LYS A 77 2.46 -8.90 10.82
C LYS A 77 3.82 -8.20 10.76
N MET A 78 4.26 -7.76 9.58
CA MET A 78 5.53 -7.05 9.38
C MET A 78 5.58 -5.76 10.21
N LEU A 79 4.53 -4.94 10.17
CA LEU A 79 4.43 -3.74 10.99
C LEU A 79 4.45 -4.04 12.50
N ARG A 80 3.77 -5.11 12.94
CA ARG A 80 3.80 -5.51 14.34
C ARG A 80 5.20 -5.92 14.81
N LEU A 81 5.95 -6.62 13.96
CA LEU A 81 7.31 -7.08 14.26
C LEU A 81 8.37 -5.98 14.13
N SER A 82 8.05 -4.88 13.43
CA SER A 82 8.99 -3.79 13.12
C SER A 82 8.54 -2.47 13.78
N PRO A 83 8.74 -2.29 15.10
CA PRO A 83 8.34 -1.06 15.80
C PRO A 83 8.94 0.21 15.21
N ASN A 84 10.16 0.15 14.68
CA ASN A 84 10.84 1.25 14.00
C ASN A 84 10.07 1.76 12.76
N VAL A 85 9.35 0.88 12.05
CA VAL A 85 8.48 1.25 10.93
C VAL A 85 7.07 1.60 11.41
N ARG A 86 6.52 0.76 12.32
CA ARG A 86 5.15 0.94 12.83
C ARG A 86 4.93 2.30 13.48
N ASN A 87 5.94 2.79 14.20
CA ASN A 87 5.85 4.03 14.97
C ASN A 87 6.11 5.29 14.11
N LEU A 88 6.46 5.14 12.84
CA LEU A 88 6.54 6.28 11.93
C LEU A 88 5.18 6.95 11.77
N PRO A 89 5.15 8.26 11.53
CA PRO A 89 3.93 8.93 11.11
C PRO A 89 3.36 8.26 9.85
N LYS A 90 2.04 8.24 9.74
CA LYS A 90 1.35 7.56 8.63
C LYS A 90 1.14 8.52 7.47
N LEU A 91 1.17 7.97 6.28
CA LEU A 91 0.73 8.63 5.06
C LEU A 91 -0.45 7.84 4.49
N SER A 92 -1.51 8.50 4.12
CA SER A 92 -2.71 7.89 3.53
C SER A 92 -3.09 8.61 2.24
N PHE A 93 -3.86 7.95 1.41
CA PHE A 93 -4.41 8.58 0.22
C PHE A 93 -5.50 9.60 0.56
N GLN A 94 -5.59 10.64 -0.27
CA GLN A 94 -6.63 11.66 -0.17
C GLN A 94 -8.02 11.10 -0.46
N GLN A 95 -8.09 10.07 -1.30
CA GLN A 95 -9.33 9.45 -1.75
C GLN A 95 -9.23 7.93 -1.81
N LEU A 96 -10.38 7.26 -1.89
CA LEU A 96 -10.43 5.83 -2.11
C LEU A 96 -10.23 5.52 -3.60
N TYR A 97 -9.30 4.62 -3.88
CA TYR A 97 -9.05 4.11 -5.22
C TYR A 97 -9.62 2.72 -5.40
N THR A 98 -10.16 2.44 -6.58
CA THR A 98 -10.61 1.10 -6.96
C THR A 98 -9.47 0.35 -7.63
N SER A 99 -9.14 -0.83 -7.11
CA SER A 99 -8.06 -1.65 -7.68
C SER A 99 -8.46 -2.25 -9.03
N GLU A 100 -7.55 -2.18 -10.01
CA GLU A 100 -7.65 -2.89 -11.29
C GLU A 100 -7.29 -4.38 -11.17
N PHE A 101 -6.99 -4.88 -9.98
CA PHE A 101 -6.64 -6.28 -9.71
C PHE A 101 -7.88 -7.18 -9.70
N THR A 102 -8.50 -7.36 -10.87
CA THR A 102 -9.84 -7.93 -11.04
C THR A 102 -9.97 -9.40 -10.64
N PHE A 103 -8.90 -10.18 -10.70
CA PHE A 103 -8.93 -11.61 -10.35
C PHE A 103 -8.55 -11.89 -8.88
N LYS A 104 -8.19 -10.88 -8.10
CA LYS A 104 -7.99 -11.00 -6.66
C LYS A 104 -9.03 -10.18 -5.90
N ARG A 105 -9.62 -10.82 -4.89
CA ARG A 105 -10.54 -10.11 -4.00
C ARG A 105 -9.75 -9.20 -3.07
N GLN A 106 -10.11 -7.93 -3.08
CA GLN A 106 -9.59 -6.97 -2.13
C GLN A 106 -10.22 -7.18 -0.75
N PRO A 107 -9.48 -7.02 0.35
CA PRO A 107 -9.99 -7.23 1.71
C PRO A 107 -11.04 -6.20 2.12
N ALA A 108 -10.94 -4.98 1.59
CA ALA A 108 -11.88 -3.88 1.80
C ALA A 108 -11.88 -2.94 0.58
N GLU A 109 -12.85 -2.06 0.52
CA GLU A 109 -12.88 -0.95 -0.43
C GLU A 109 -11.67 -0.03 -0.20
N GLY A 110 -11.10 0.50 -1.27
CA GLY A 110 -9.89 1.33 -1.21
C GLY A 110 -8.57 0.56 -1.03
N CYS A 111 -8.62 -0.78 -0.90
CA CYS A 111 -7.40 -1.58 -0.87
C CYS A 111 -6.89 -1.81 -2.30
N VAL A 112 -5.77 -1.19 -2.63
CA VAL A 112 -5.08 -1.34 -3.90
C VAL A 112 -3.81 -2.19 -3.74
N SER A 113 -3.25 -2.70 -4.83
CA SER A 113 -1.98 -3.43 -4.81
C SER A 113 -0.81 -2.47 -4.54
N THR A 114 0.35 -3.01 -4.18
CA THR A 114 1.55 -2.21 -3.90
C THR A 114 1.96 -1.35 -5.10
N ILE A 115 1.87 -1.88 -6.31
CA ILE A 115 2.24 -1.14 -7.53
C ILE A 115 1.24 0.00 -7.83
N GLU A 116 -0.07 -0.25 -7.62
CA GLU A 116 -1.10 0.78 -7.70
C GLU A 116 -0.90 1.84 -6.62
N SER A 117 -0.54 1.40 -5.40
CA SER A 117 -0.22 2.32 -4.30
C SER A 117 0.93 3.25 -4.65
N CYS A 118 2.01 2.74 -5.26
CA CYS A 118 3.12 3.58 -5.72
C CYS A 118 2.67 4.56 -6.82
N TYR A 119 1.86 4.11 -7.77
CA TYR A 119 1.33 4.96 -8.83
C TYR A 119 0.48 6.10 -8.28
N HIS A 120 -0.51 5.79 -7.47
CA HIS A 120 -1.41 6.79 -6.88
C HIS A 120 -0.67 7.75 -5.96
N LEU A 121 0.29 7.25 -5.18
CA LEU A 121 1.13 8.08 -4.32
C LEU A 121 1.89 9.14 -5.13
N ILE A 122 2.56 8.73 -6.23
CA ILE A 122 3.29 9.67 -7.08
C ILE A 122 2.32 10.71 -7.65
N ARG A 123 1.15 10.31 -8.14
CA ARG A 123 0.14 11.22 -8.69
C ARG A 123 -0.38 12.22 -7.65
N GLU A 124 -0.68 11.77 -6.43
CA GLU A 124 -1.10 12.68 -5.36
C GLU A 124 0.03 13.64 -4.95
N MET A 125 1.27 13.15 -4.85
CA MET A 125 2.43 13.99 -4.54
C MET A 125 2.73 15.01 -5.63
N GLN A 126 2.49 14.67 -6.91
CA GLN A 126 2.58 15.61 -8.02
C GLN A 126 1.50 16.70 -7.92
N SER A 127 0.26 16.33 -7.60
CA SER A 127 -0.82 17.29 -7.44
C SER A 127 -0.63 18.24 -6.24
N ALA A 128 0.26 17.88 -5.31
CA ALA A 128 0.65 18.68 -4.15
C ALA A 128 1.97 19.44 -4.34
N ASP A 129 2.58 19.38 -5.53
CA ASP A 129 3.88 19.98 -5.86
C ASP A 129 5.06 19.47 -4.99
N ILE A 130 4.93 18.24 -4.43
CA ILE A 130 5.98 17.59 -3.65
C ILE A 130 6.92 16.80 -4.57
N VAL A 131 6.36 16.19 -5.62
CA VAL A 131 7.09 15.41 -6.63
C VAL A 131 7.00 16.13 -7.98
N PRO A 132 8.12 16.28 -8.73
CA PRO A 132 8.09 16.93 -10.03
C PRO A 132 7.13 16.26 -11.02
N ALA A 133 6.38 17.09 -11.77
CA ALA A 133 5.42 16.60 -12.77
C ALA A 133 6.05 15.81 -13.92
N GLN A 134 7.36 15.96 -14.15
CA GLN A 134 8.13 15.26 -15.18
C GLN A 134 8.35 13.78 -14.87
N ILE A 135 8.14 13.36 -13.61
CA ILE A 135 8.24 11.94 -13.23
C ILE A 135 6.99 11.25 -13.72
N ASP A 136 7.14 10.37 -14.72
CA ASP A 136 6.02 9.62 -15.30
C ASP A 136 5.79 8.31 -14.55
N PRO A 137 4.67 8.14 -13.81
CA PRO A 137 4.35 6.89 -13.13
C PRO A 137 3.61 5.87 -14.01
N GLU A 138 3.17 6.22 -15.23
CA GLU A 138 2.41 5.34 -16.11
C GLU A 138 3.09 4.00 -16.42
N PRO A 139 4.43 3.90 -16.53
CA PRO A 139 5.10 2.62 -16.71
C PRO A 139 4.78 1.59 -15.61
N LEU A 140 4.48 2.03 -14.37
CA LEU A 140 4.07 1.13 -13.29
C LEU A 140 2.74 0.45 -13.63
N MET A 141 1.75 1.24 -14.08
CA MET A 141 0.45 0.70 -14.44
C MET A 141 0.47 -0.10 -15.74
N ALA A 142 1.33 0.27 -16.69
CA ALA A 142 1.51 -0.51 -17.92
C ALA A 142 2.02 -1.93 -17.62
N VAL A 143 3.02 -2.08 -16.75
CA VAL A 143 3.52 -3.38 -16.29
C VAL A 143 2.45 -4.13 -15.49
N PHE A 144 1.75 -3.44 -14.61
CA PHE A 144 0.69 -4.03 -13.79
C PHE A 144 -0.45 -4.58 -14.65
N ARG A 145 -0.98 -3.79 -15.58
CA ARG A 145 -2.05 -4.22 -16.50
C ARG A 145 -1.61 -5.42 -17.33
N ARG A 146 -0.37 -5.40 -17.85
CA ARG A 146 0.17 -6.55 -18.59
C ARG A 146 0.24 -7.82 -17.74
N MET A 147 0.61 -7.70 -16.47
CA MET A 147 0.61 -8.81 -15.52
C MET A 147 -0.83 -9.33 -15.26
N VAL A 148 -1.81 -8.43 -15.10
CA VAL A 148 -3.22 -8.79 -14.91
C VAL A 148 -3.74 -9.53 -16.14
N ASP A 149 -3.53 -9.01 -17.35
CA ASP A 149 -3.93 -9.62 -18.60
C ASP A 149 -3.36 -11.03 -18.76
N PHE A 150 -2.06 -11.20 -18.49
CA PHE A 150 -1.40 -12.50 -18.54
C PHE A 150 -2.04 -13.51 -17.59
N GLN A 151 -2.38 -13.09 -16.37
CA GLN A 151 -3.05 -13.95 -15.38
C GLN A 151 -4.47 -14.33 -15.83
N LEU A 152 -5.23 -13.40 -16.40
CA LEU A 152 -6.56 -13.66 -16.94
C LEU A 152 -6.51 -14.62 -18.12
N GLU A 153 -5.58 -14.42 -19.06
CA GLU A 153 -5.38 -15.34 -20.19
C GLU A 153 -5.00 -16.76 -19.72
N ALA A 154 -4.11 -16.86 -18.73
CA ALA A 154 -3.71 -18.14 -18.16
C ALA A 154 -4.89 -18.86 -17.48
N GLU A 155 -5.75 -18.12 -16.78
CA GLU A 155 -6.96 -18.66 -16.15
C GLU A 155 -7.97 -19.15 -17.18
N GLN A 156 -8.21 -18.38 -18.25
CA GLN A 156 -9.09 -18.76 -19.36
C GLN A 156 -8.61 -20.04 -20.04
N LYS A 157 -7.30 -20.16 -20.29
CA LYS A 157 -6.71 -21.38 -20.86
C LYS A 157 -6.91 -22.61 -19.96
N ARG A 158 -6.76 -22.45 -18.64
CA ARG A 158 -7.03 -23.53 -17.68
C ARG A 158 -8.47 -23.99 -17.72
N ILE A 159 -9.42 -23.04 -17.70
CA ILE A 159 -10.86 -23.33 -17.78
C ILE A 159 -11.19 -24.05 -19.10
N ALA A 160 -10.64 -23.60 -20.22
CA ALA A 160 -10.83 -24.23 -21.52
C ALA A 160 -10.29 -25.68 -21.57
N MET A 161 -9.28 -26.01 -20.76
CA MET A 161 -8.74 -27.37 -20.61
C MET A 161 -9.52 -28.22 -19.60
N GLY A 162 -10.64 -27.73 -19.05
CA GLY A 162 -11.41 -28.45 -18.02
C GLY A 162 -10.72 -28.49 -16.66
N ILE A 163 -9.64 -27.72 -16.46
CA ILE A 163 -8.94 -27.62 -15.18
C ILE A 163 -9.63 -26.56 -14.34
N PRO A 164 -10.04 -26.85 -13.09
CA PRO A 164 -10.66 -25.84 -12.22
C PRO A 164 -9.79 -24.60 -12.10
N GLY A 165 -10.39 -23.42 -12.23
CA GLY A 165 -9.71 -22.16 -12.05
C GLY A 165 -9.07 -22.05 -10.67
N ARG A 166 -7.89 -21.47 -10.55
CA ARG A 166 -7.23 -21.24 -9.25
C ARG A 166 -8.00 -20.23 -8.40
N HIS A 167 -8.73 -19.36 -9.07
CA HIS A 167 -9.52 -18.31 -8.47
C HIS A 167 -11.02 -18.51 -8.76
N SER A 168 -11.45 -19.78 -9.04
CA SER A 168 -12.87 -20.07 -9.17
C SER A 168 -13.57 -19.54 -7.93
N TYR A 169 -14.31 -18.51 -8.16
CA TYR A 169 -15.12 -17.83 -7.16
C TYR A 169 -16.18 -18.84 -6.75
N ASP A 170 -15.93 -19.52 -5.65
CA ASP A 170 -16.94 -20.38 -5.04
C ASP A 170 -17.97 -19.45 -4.39
N ALA A 171 -19.00 -19.12 -5.19
CA ALA A 171 -20.09 -18.24 -4.77
C ALA A 171 -20.77 -18.77 -3.50
N GLU A 172 -20.84 -20.09 -3.31
CA GLU A 172 -21.38 -20.71 -2.10
C GLU A 172 -20.50 -20.50 -0.88
N ARG A 173 -19.18 -20.59 -1.03
CA ARG A 173 -18.23 -20.28 0.05
C ARG A 173 -18.33 -18.83 0.48
N ASP A 174 -18.51 -17.90 -0.46
CA ASP A 174 -18.63 -16.49 -0.14
C ASP A 174 -19.95 -16.16 0.58
N VAL A 175 -21.06 -16.73 0.14
CA VAL A 175 -22.36 -16.61 0.82
C VAL A 175 -22.29 -17.16 2.25
N ASN A 176 -21.66 -18.32 2.44
CA ASN A 176 -21.53 -18.94 3.76
C ASN A 176 -20.60 -18.15 4.67
N ARG A 177 -19.53 -17.53 4.13
CA ARG A 177 -18.64 -16.64 4.88
C ARG A 177 -19.35 -15.35 5.29
N LYS A 178 -20.13 -14.73 4.41
CA LYS A 178 -20.95 -13.54 4.74
C LYS A 178 -22.00 -13.84 5.80
N LYS A 179 -22.63 -15.02 5.73
CA LYS A 179 -23.58 -15.49 6.78
C LYS A 179 -22.86 -15.68 8.13
N ARG A 180 -21.64 -16.25 8.14
CA ARG A 180 -20.85 -16.46 9.35
C ARG A 180 -20.39 -15.14 9.97
N GLN A 181 -19.96 -14.17 9.16
CA GLN A 181 -19.57 -12.83 9.62
C GLN A 181 -20.79 -12.05 10.16
N ARG A 182 -21.98 -12.17 9.54
CA ARG A 182 -23.21 -11.59 10.07
C ARG A 182 -23.60 -12.19 11.43
N ARG A 183 -23.50 -13.50 11.59
CA ARG A 183 -23.77 -14.16 12.88
C ARG A 183 -22.81 -13.71 13.97
N GLN A 184 -21.50 -13.64 13.68
CA GLN A 184 -20.51 -13.14 14.65
C GLN A 184 -20.72 -11.68 15.06
N ARG A 185 -21.20 -10.82 14.14
CA ARG A 185 -21.57 -9.43 14.48
C ARG A 185 -22.82 -9.32 15.34
N VAL A 186 -23.75 -10.25 15.20
CA VAL A 186 -24.98 -10.29 16.02
C VAL A 186 -24.65 -10.84 17.41
N GLU A 187 -23.76 -11.83 17.50
CA GLU A 187 -23.35 -12.47 18.76
C GLU A 187 -22.33 -11.63 19.56
N ASN A 188 -21.60 -10.69 18.91
CA ASN A 188 -20.62 -9.80 19.55
C ASN A 188 -20.78 -8.35 19.10
N PRO A 189 -21.83 -7.64 19.53
CA PRO A 189 -22.08 -6.25 19.12
C PRO A 189 -21.07 -5.25 19.69
N ALA A 190 -20.23 -5.66 20.66
CA ALA A 190 -19.25 -4.78 21.31
C ALA A 190 -17.95 -4.56 20.52
N SER A 191 -17.68 -5.32 19.45
CA SER A 191 -16.45 -5.19 18.65
C SER A 191 -16.57 -4.28 17.41
N SER A 192 -17.70 -3.58 17.24
CA SER A 192 -17.93 -2.66 16.11
C SER A 192 -17.84 -1.18 16.47
N LYS A 193 -17.34 -0.86 17.69
CA LYS A 193 -17.06 0.51 18.13
C LYS A 193 -15.64 0.56 18.69
N SER A 194 -14.66 0.58 17.80
CA SER A 194 -13.28 1.06 18.07
C SER A 194 -12.65 1.37 16.74
#